data_31e786f9c2abacc0b28e77e7243b5f3b
#
_entry.id   31e786f9c2abacc0b28e77e7243b5f3b
#
_cell.length_a   1.000
_cell.length_b   1.000
_cell.length_c   1.000
_cell.angle_alpha   90.00
_cell.angle_beta   90.00
_cell.angle_gamma   90.00
#
_symmetry.space_group_name_H-M   'P 1'
#
loop_
_entity.id
_entity.type
_entity.pdbx_description
1 polymer ?
#
loop_
_entity_poly.entity_id
_entity_poly.type
_entity_poly.pdbx_seq_one_letter_code
_entity_poly.pdbx_strand_id
1 'polypeptide(L)'
;MSVQDMGLKSADRKRVAQGLTRVLASVYVVYVKTHNYHWNVTGPLFQPLHGLFEEQYMVLAQAVDEIAERIRSLGYRAPGTMQEFLKLSHVQEEGSEKAPEAEEMVMNLQRDHEAISGAGRKLIHLASEAGDDATSDLMTKQLEFNEKTAWMLRSFLTPAASVNSALHTQALDSAN
;
A
#
# COMPACT_ATOMS: atom_id res chain seq x y z
N MET A 1 -27.76 2.68 17.61
CA MET A 1 -26.54 3.29 18.20
C MET A 1 -26.46 4.73 17.73
N SER A 2 -26.35 5.69 18.64
CA SER A 2 -26.12 7.09 18.28
C SER A 2 -24.75 7.17 17.61
N VAL A 3 -24.67 7.78 16.43
CA VAL A 3 -23.40 8.07 15.79
C VAL A 3 -22.70 9.15 16.60
N GLN A 4 -21.45 8.94 16.98
CA GLN A 4 -20.64 9.93 17.69
C GLN A 4 -20.61 11.23 16.87
N ASP A 5 -20.89 12.36 17.51
CA ASP A 5 -20.72 13.66 16.87
C ASP A 5 -19.23 13.98 16.80
N MET A 6 -18.71 14.07 15.58
CA MET A 6 -17.30 14.33 15.29
C MET A 6 -17.11 15.70 14.60
N GLY A 7 -18.15 16.53 14.56
CA GLY A 7 -18.11 17.79 13.83
C GLY A 7 -18.12 17.66 12.30
N LEU A 8 -18.19 16.44 11.77
CA LEU A 8 -18.18 16.16 10.33
C LEU A 8 -19.59 15.98 9.78
N LYS A 9 -19.87 16.54 8.60
CA LYS A 9 -21.16 16.34 7.92
C LYS A 9 -21.34 14.86 7.54
N SER A 10 -22.56 14.35 7.68
CA SER A 10 -22.90 12.95 7.41
C SER A 10 -22.53 12.51 5.98
N ALA A 11 -22.75 13.38 4.98
CA ALA A 11 -22.40 13.09 3.59
C ALA A 11 -20.88 12.93 3.39
N ASP A 12 -20.08 13.79 4.02
CA ASP A 12 -18.63 13.76 3.92
C ASP A 12 -18.06 12.54 4.65
N ARG A 13 -18.54 12.22 5.86
CA ARG A 13 -18.19 10.97 6.56
C ARG A 13 -18.44 9.73 5.71
N LYS A 14 -19.57 9.69 4.99
CA LYS A 14 -19.88 8.57 4.10
C LYS A 14 -18.88 8.46 2.95
N ARG A 15 -18.56 9.57 2.30
CA ARG A 15 -17.59 9.61 1.18
C ARG A 15 -16.21 9.17 1.64
N VAL A 16 -15.73 9.68 2.77
CA VAL A 16 -14.44 9.31 3.36
C VAL A 16 -14.41 7.83 3.73
N ALA A 17 -15.44 7.32 4.43
CA ALA A 17 -15.52 5.90 4.78
C ALA A 17 -15.55 4.98 3.56
N GLN A 18 -16.19 5.38 2.46
CA GLN A 18 -16.15 4.64 1.20
C GLN A 18 -14.75 4.62 0.57
N GLY A 19 -14.03 5.73 0.65
CA GLY A 19 -12.62 5.79 0.21
C GLY A 19 -11.73 4.87 1.04
N LEU A 20 -11.81 4.97 2.37
CA LEU A 20 -11.10 4.08 3.30
C LEU A 20 -11.41 2.60 3.04
N THR A 21 -12.66 2.25 2.76
CA THR A 21 -13.09 0.88 2.47
C THR A 21 -12.35 0.28 1.27
N ARG A 22 -12.12 1.05 0.22
CA ARG A 22 -11.37 0.61 -0.97
C ARG A 22 -9.87 0.49 -0.70
N VAL A 23 -9.31 1.45 0.04
CA VAL A 23 -7.89 1.39 0.45
C VAL A 23 -7.67 0.19 1.36
N LEU A 24 -8.52 -0.03 2.36
CA LEU A 24 -8.47 -1.21 3.23
C LEU A 24 -8.44 -2.51 2.42
N ALA A 25 -9.34 -2.65 1.46
CA ALA A 25 -9.42 -3.82 0.60
C ALA A 25 -8.13 -4.04 -0.20
N SER A 26 -7.56 -2.96 -0.77
CA SER A 26 -6.31 -3.04 -1.53
C SER A 26 -5.13 -3.40 -0.63
N VAL A 27 -5.02 -2.79 0.55
CA VAL A 27 -3.97 -3.11 1.54
C VAL A 27 -4.07 -4.56 1.99
N TYR A 28 -5.29 -5.08 2.20
CA TYR A 28 -5.49 -6.48 2.58
C TYR A 28 -5.07 -7.45 1.48
N VAL A 29 -5.38 -7.17 0.22
CA VAL A 29 -4.94 -7.98 -0.92
C VAL A 29 -3.41 -7.99 -1.03
N VAL A 30 -2.76 -6.82 -0.88
CA VAL A 30 -1.28 -6.74 -0.89
C VAL A 30 -0.68 -7.45 0.31
N TYR A 31 -1.28 -7.36 1.49
CA TYR A 31 -0.87 -8.12 2.67
C TYR A 31 -0.82 -9.63 2.40
N VAL A 32 -1.91 -10.19 1.87
CA VAL A 32 -1.97 -11.62 1.53
C VAL A 32 -0.97 -12.00 0.44
N LYS A 33 -0.83 -11.17 -0.60
CA LYS A 33 0.15 -11.36 -1.68
C LYS A 33 1.59 -11.34 -1.15
N THR A 34 1.93 -10.37 -0.31
CA THR A 34 3.27 -10.27 0.29
C THR A 34 3.58 -11.46 1.18
N HIS A 35 2.60 -11.95 1.95
CA HIS A 35 2.72 -13.17 2.75
C HIS A 35 2.95 -14.41 1.88
N ASN A 36 2.19 -14.53 0.78
CA ASN A 36 2.38 -15.60 -0.20
C ASN A 36 3.80 -15.56 -0.79
N TYR A 37 4.30 -14.40 -1.17
CA TYR A 37 5.64 -14.24 -1.73
C TYR A 37 6.73 -14.50 -0.68
N HIS A 38 6.55 -14.08 0.57
CA HIS A 38 7.44 -14.43 1.67
C HIS A 38 7.63 -15.95 1.81
N TRP A 39 6.54 -16.72 1.72
CA TRP A 39 6.62 -18.18 1.83
C TRP A 39 7.23 -18.86 0.61
N ASN A 40 7.01 -18.33 -0.58
CA ASN A 40 7.28 -19.02 -1.83
C ASN A 40 8.45 -18.46 -2.64
N VAL A 41 9.10 -17.38 -2.20
CA VAL A 41 10.30 -16.87 -2.87
C VAL A 41 11.43 -17.90 -2.80
N THR A 42 12.17 -18.05 -3.92
CA THR A 42 13.29 -18.98 -4.05
C THR A 42 14.43 -18.36 -4.85
N GLY A 43 15.55 -19.05 -4.97
CA GLY A 43 16.67 -18.64 -5.77
C GLY A 43 17.71 -17.75 -5.05
N PRO A 44 18.63 -17.11 -5.80
CA PRO A 44 19.76 -16.36 -5.21
C PRO A 44 19.34 -15.19 -4.32
N LEU A 45 18.14 -14.61 -4.54
CA LEU A 45 17.59 -13.50 -3.78
C LEU A 45 16.70 -13.95 -2.61
N PHE A 46 16.64 -15.26 -2.31
CA PHE A 46 15.79 -15.78 -1.24
C PHE A 46 15.98 -15.04 0.07
N GLN A 47 17.19 -15.02 0.62
CA GLN A 47 17.46 -14.49 1.94
C GLN A 47 17.06 -12.99 2.08
N PRO A 48 17.46 -12.08 1.20
CA PRO A 48 17.09 -10.67 1.33
C PRO A 48 15.60 -10.43 1.06
N LEU A 49 14.98 -11.13 0.12
CA LEU A 49 13.57 -10.92 -0.21
C LEU A 49 12.63 -11.55 0.83
N HIS A 50 12.97 -12.72 1.34
CA HIS A 50 12.20 -13.37 2.42
C HIS A 50 12.09 -12.43 3.65
N GLY A 51 13.20 -11.86 4.11
CA GLY A 51 13.22 -10.89 5.20
C GLY A 51 12.49 -9.58 4.86
N LEU A 52 12.70 -9.04 3.65
CA LEU A 52 12.03 -7.81 3.22
C LEU A 52 10.51 -7.98 3.16
N PHE A 53 10.02 -9.09 2.61
CA PHE A 53 8.58 -9.37 2.56
C PHE A 53 7.98 -9.57 3.95
N GLU A 54 8.75 -10.17 4.90
CA GLU A 54 8.34 -10.27 6.30
C GLU A 54 8.11 -8.91 6.93
N GLU A 55 9.08 -8.01 6.84
CA GLU A 55 8.95 -6.64 7.33
C GLU A 55 7.72 -5.93 6.73
N GLN A 56 7.51 -6.09 5.43
CA GLN A 56 6.39 -5.46 4.73
C GLN A 56 5.03 -5.99 5.18
N TYR A 57 4.83 -7.33 5.24
CA TYR A 57 3.52 -7.83 5.64
C TYR A 57 3.18 -7.54 7.11
N MET A 58 4.16 -7.44 7.99
CA MET A 58 3.91 -7.04 9.37
C MET A 58 3.37 -5.62 9.47
N VAL A 59 3.94 -4.67 8.70
CA VAL A 59 3.44 -3.28 8.64
C VAL A 59 2.06 -3.23 7.98
N LEU A 60 1.84 -4.00 6.90
CA LEU A 60 0.54 -4.07 6.23
C LEU A 60 -0.55 -4.62 7.14
N ALA A 61 -0.25 -5.61 7.99
CA ALA A 61 -1.20 -6.14 8.98
C ALA A 61 -1.67 -5.05 9.96
N GLN A 62 -0.75 -4.24 10.47
CA GLN A 62 -1.09 -3.11 11.33
C GLN A 62 -1.90 -2.04 10.58
N ALA A 63 -1.53 -1.74 9.34
CA ALA A 63 -2.26 -0.78 8.51
C ALA A 63 -3.71 -1.21 8.26
N VAL A 64 -3.96 -2.50 8.04
CA VAL A 64 -5.31 -3.07 7.90
C VAL A 64 -6.17 -2.74 9.12
N ASP A 65 -5.63 -2.96 10.31
CA ASP A 65 -6.35 -2.73 11.57
C ASP A 65 -6.65 -1.24 11.77
N GLU A 66 -5.63 -0.37 11.64
CA GLU A 66 -5.79 1.08 11.79
C GLU A 66 -6.83 1.66 10.82
N ILE A 67 -6.84 1.21 9.55
CA ILE A 67 -7.82 1.68 8.55
C ILE A 67 -9.22 1.15 8.85
N ALA A 68 -9.34 -0.12 9.25
CA ALA A 68 -10.63 -0.71 9.61
C ALA A 68 -11.26 -0.02 10.82
N GLU A 69 -10.47 0.26 11.86
CA GLU A 69 -10.91 1.00 13.05
C GLU A 69 -11.30 2.44 12.71
N ARG A 70 -10.58 3.10 11.77
CA ARG A 70 -10.97 4.43 11.30
C ARG A 70 -12.34 4.43 10.62
N ILE A 71 -12.63 3.43 9.78
CA ILE A 71 -13.97 3.25 9.18
C ILE A 71 -15.02 3.09 10.28
N ARG A 72 -14.72 2.31 11.33
CA ARG A 72 -15.64 2.10 12.47
C ARG A 72 -15.86 3.38 13.26
N SER A 73 -14.84 4.15 13.52
CA SER A 73 -14.95 5.44 14.23
C SER A 73 -15.79 6.45 13.45
N LEU A 74 -15.76 6.45 12.12
CA LEU A 74 -16.64 7.25 11.27
C LEU A 74 -18.11 6.80 11.29
N GLY A 75 -18.43 5.68 11.96
CA GLY A 75 -19.80 5.16 12.15
C GLY A 75 -20.22 4.17 11.07
N TYR A 76 -19.31 3.63 10.27
CA TYR A 76 -19.61 2.68 9.20
C TYR A 76 -19.06 1.28 9.52
N ARG A 77 -19.61 0.26 8.84
CA ARG A 77 -19.09 -1.11 8.91
C ARG A 77 -17.83 -1.22 8.05
N ALA A 78 -16.75 -1.76 8.61
CA ALA A 78 -15.58 -2.18 7.85
C ALA A 78 -15.84 -3.52 7.14
N PRO A 79 -15.43 -3.72 5.87
CA PRO A 79 -15.47 -5.03 5.24
C PRO A 79 -14.52 -5.99 5.98
N GLY A 80 -14.86 -7.29 6.00
CA GLY A 80 -14.10 -8.28 6.76
C GLY A 80 -14.13 -9.68 6.16
N THR A 81 -14.51 -9.82 4.88
CA THR A 81 -14.46 -11.10 4.17
C THR A 81 -13.55 -11.01 2.94
N MET A 82 -12.89 -12.11 2.57
CA MET A 82 -12.05 -12.17 1.37
C MET A 82 -12.83 -11.77 0.12
N GLN A 83 -14.09 -12.18 -0.01
CA GLN A 83 -14.94 -11.82 -1.14
C GLN A 83 -15.19 -10.31 -1.22
N GLU A 84 -15.40 -9.65 -0.08
CA GLU A 84 -15.55 -8.19 -0.03
C GLU A 84 -14.25 -7.50 -0.43
N PHE A 85 -13.11 -7.95 0.07
CA PHE A 85 -11.82 -7.38 -0.27
C PHE A 85 -11.51 -7.48 -1.76
N LEU A 86 -11.67 -8.66 -2.35
CA LEU A 86 -11.45 -8.86 -3.80
C LEU A 86 -12.36 -7.99 -4.66
N LYS A 87 -13.62 -7.80 -4.25
CA LYS A 87 -14.57 -6.96 -4.99
C LYS A 87 -14.26 -5.46 -4.91
N LEU A 88 -13.68 -5.01 -3.80
CA LEU A 88 -13.47 -3.58 -3.48
C LEU A 88 -12.06 -3.08 -3.81
N SER A 89 -11.10 -4.01 -3.88
CA SER A 89 -9.69 -3.71 -4.14
C SER A 89 -9.46 -3.11 -5.52
N HIS A 90 -8.51 -2.18 -5.60
CA HIS A 90 -7.93 -1.70 -6.85
C HIS A 90 -6.71 -2.51 -7.29
N VAL A 91 -6.23 -3.37 -6.41
CA VAL A 91 -5.12 -4.29 -6.66
C VAL A 91 -5.69 -5.67 -6.94
N GLN A 92 -5.10 -6.36 -7.89
CA GLN A 92 -5.50 -7.73 -8.23
C GLN A 92 -4.81 -8.74 -7.32
N GLU A 93 -5.53 -9.78 -6.93
CA GLU A 93 -4.96 -10.94 -6.26
C GLU A 93 -4.01 -11.70 -7.19
N GLU A 94 -3.04 -12.40 -6.60
CA GLU A 94 -2.23 -13.38 -7.33
C GLU A 94 -3.05 -14.63 -7.57
N GLY A 95 -3.42 -14.88 -8.81
CA GLY A 95 -4.29 -16.00 -9.18
C GLY A 95 -3.57 -17.23 -9.77
N SER A 96 -2.23 -17.28 -9.66
CA SER A 96 -1.43 -18.36 -10.24
C SER A 96 -1.32 -19.56 -9.30
N GLU A 97 -1.49 -20.77 -9.85
CA GLU A 97 -1.17 -22.03 -9.15
C GLU A 97 0.34 -22.18 -8.90
N LYS A 98 1.17 -21.48 -9.68
CA LYS A 98 2.63 -21.40 -9.54
C LYS A 98 3.01 -20.00 -9.05
N ALA A 99 3.80 -19.96 -7.98
CA ALA A 99 4.38 -18.70 -7.51
C ALA A 99 5.25 -18.07 -8.63
N PRO A 100 5.19 -16.74 -8.84
CA PRO A 100 6.06 -16.04 -9.77
C PRO A 100 7.54 -16.19 -9.41
N GLU A 101 8.42 -15.91 -10.36
CA GLU A 101 9.85 -15.79 -10.07
C GLU A 101 10.13 -14.56 -9.19
N ALA A 102 11.22 -14.57 -8.45
CA ALA A 102 11.55 -13.55 -7.44
C ALA A 102 11.50 -12.11 -7.99
N GLU A 103 12.01 -11.86 -9.20
CA GLU A 103 11.96 -10.55 -9.85
C GLU A 103 10.53 -10.12 -10.17
N GLU A 104 9.68 -11.04 -10.60
CA GLU A 104 8.27 -10.77 -10.88
C GLU A 104 7.50 -10.48 -9.61
N MET A 105 7.79 -11.18 -8.50
CA MET A 105 7.23 -10.85 -7.18
C MET A 105 7.54 -9.40 -6.78
N VAL A 106 8.80 -8.99 -6.96
CA VAL A 106 9.25 -7.61 -6.67
C VAL A 106 8.52 -6.60 -7.54
N MET A 107 8.41 -6.85 -8.86
CA MET A 107 7.69 -5.97 -9.79
C MET A 107 6.20 -5.84 -9.45
N ASN A 108 5.56 -6.94 -9.10
CA ASN A 108 4.15 -6.96 -8.74
C ASN A 108 3.89 -6.14 -7.48
N LEU A 109 4.66 -6.38 -6.40
CA LEU A 109 4.52 -5.61 -5.17
C LEU A 109 4.84 -4.12 -5.37
N GLN A 110 5.86 -3.78 -6.17
CA GLN A 110 6.17 -2.39 -6.50
C GLN A 110 4.96 -1.67 -7.10
N ARG A 111 4.32 -2.26 -8.12
CA ARG A 111 3.13 -1.70 -8.78
C ARG A 111 1.95 -1.59 -7.82
N ASP A 112 1.77 -2.58 -6.96
CA ASP A 112 0.69 -2.59 -5.98
C ASP A 112 0.83 -1.46 -4.96
N HIS A 113 2.03 -1.24 -4.42
CA HIS A 113 2.32 -0.13 -3.51
C HIS A 113 2.15 1.24 -4.19
N GLU A 114 2.52 1.37 -5.47
CA GLU A 114 2.26 2.58 -6.26
C GLU A 114 0.76 2.82 -6.48
N ALA A 115 -0.03 1.77 -6.72
CA ALA A 115 -1.47 1.87 -6.86
C ALA A 115 -2.15 2.30 -5.55
N ILE A 116 -1.71 1.74 -4.40
CA ILE A 116 -2.20 2.15 -3.07
C ILE A 116 -1.83 3.61 -2.80
N SER A 117 -0.60 4.04 -3.14
CA SER A 117 -0.17 5.43 -3.00
C SER A 117 -1.06 6.39 -3.80
N GLY A 118 -1.40 6.03 -5.04
CA GLY A 118 -2.31 6.81 -5.87
C GLY A 118 -3.73 6.93 -5.29
N ALA A 119 -4.24 5.85 -4.70
CA ALA A 119 -5.54 5.85 -4.02
C ALA A 119 -5.48 6.66 -2.72
N GLY A 120 -4.41 6.53 -1.95
CA GLY A 120 -4.16 7.27 -0.71
C GLY A 120 -4.15 8.78 -0.93
N ARG A 121 -3.45 9.28 -1.96
CA ARG A 121 -3.44 10.71 -2.31
C ARG A 121 -4.83 11.27 -2.58
N LYS A 122 -5.65 10.53 -3.33
CA LYS A 122 -7.04 10.94 -3.61
C LYS A 122 -7.87 11.00 -2.34
N LEU A 123 -7.64 10.05 -1.43
CA LEU A 123 -8.36 10.01 -0.14
C LEU A 123 -7.90 11.12 0.81
N ILE A 124 -6.62 11.49 0.83
CA ILE A 124 -6.11 12.65 1.58
C ILE A 124 -6.83 13.92 1.14
N HIS A 125 -6.93 14.19 -0.17
CA HIS A 125 -7.67 15.35 -0.68
C HIS A 125 -9.13 15.33 -0.24
N LEU A 126 -9.80 14.20 -0.37
CA LEU A 126 -11.19 14.04 0.03
C LEU A 126 -11.40 14.26 1.55
N ALA A 127 -10.50 13.76 2.38
CA ALA A 127 -10.54 13.93 3.83
C ALA A 127 -10.28 15.38 4.23
N SER A 128 -9.31 16.04 3.60
CA SER A 128 -9.01 17.47 3.84
C SER A 128 -10.20 18.36 3.46
N GLU A 129 -10.85 18.13 2.33
CA GLU A 129 -12.06 18.85 1.94
C GLU A 129 -13.21 18.66 2.94
N ALA A 130 -13.27 17.49 3.58
CA ALA A 130 -14.27 17.16 4.60
C ALA A 130 -13.93 17.73 5.99
N GLY A 131 -12.72 18.25 6.21
CA GLY A 131 -12.19 18.62 7.52
C GLY A 131 -11.87 17.41 8.40
N ASP A 132 -11.60 16.24 7.79
CA ASP A 132 -11.25 15.01 8.49
C ASP A 132 -9.73 14.84 8.57
N ASP A 133 -9.11 15.63 9.44
CA ASP A 133 -7.66 15.64 9.65
C ASP A 133 -7.11 14.28 10.10
N ALA A 134 -7.87 13.55 10.92
CA ALA A 134 -7.46 12.23 11.40
C ALA A 134 -7.36 11.19 10.28
N THR A 135 -8.25 11.23 9.28
CA THR A 135 -8.13 10.39 8.08
C THR A 135 -6.99 10.87 7.18
N SER A 136 -6.81 12.18 7.03
CA SER A 136 -5.67 12.74 6.28
C SER A 136 -4.34 12.29 6.85
N ASP A 137 -4.16 12.36 8.17
CA ASP A 137 -2.96 11.94 8.89
C ASP A 137 -2.69 10.44 8.73
N LEU A 138 -3.72 9.62 8.94
CA LEU A 138 -3.62 8.17 8.75
C LEU A 138 -3.17 7.82 7.33
N MET A 139 -3.77 8.45 6.32
CA MET A 139 -3.43 8.21 4.92
C MET A 139 -2.06 8.77 4.55
N THR A 140 -1.59 9.84 5.16
CA THR A 140 -0.24 10.37 4.95
C THR A 140 0.82 9.38 5.44
N LYS A 141 0.62 8.78 6.62
CA LYS A 141 1.48 7.69 7.11
C LYS A 141 1.52 6.50 6.14
N GLN A 142 0.35 6.09 5.63
CA GLN A 142 0.25 4.99 4.67
C GLN A 142 0.94 5.34 3.35
N LEU A 143 0.84 6.58 2.90
CA LEU A 143 1.49 7.08 1.71
C LEU A 143 3.02 7.00 1.83
N GLU A 144 3.58 7.49 2.93
CA GLU A 144 5.01 7.45 3.21
C GLU A 144 5.55 6.00 3.19
N PHE A 145 4.87 5.09 3.87
CA PHE A 145 5.23 3.67 3.87
C PHE A 145 5.21 3.06 2.47
N ASN A 146 4.11 3.26 1.72
CA ASN A 146 3.96 2.63 0.41
C ASN A 146 4.96 3.20 -0.61
N GLU A 147 5.24 4.50 -0.60
CA GLU A 147 6.23 5.13 -1.48
C GLU A 147 7.66 4.66 -1.19
N LYS A 148 8.02 4.59 0.10
CA LYS A 148 9.31 4.05 0.53
C LYS A 148 9.45 2.58 0.11
N THR A 149 8.43 1.77 0.32
CA THR A 149 8.41 0.36 -0.07
C THR A 149 8.56 0.19 -1.58
N ALA A 150 7.80 0.94 -2.38
CA ALA A 150 7.91 0.91 -3.83
C ALA A 150 9.32 1.31 -4.32
N TRP A 151 9.93 2.33 -3.68
CA TRP A 151 11.31 2.72 -3.97
C TRP A 151 12.32 1.61 -3.64
N MET A 152 12.21 0.97 -2.48
CA MET A 152 13.08 -0.14 -2.08
C MET A 152 12.96 -1.33 -3.05
N LEU A 153 11.74 -1.72 -3.40
CA LEU A 153 11.47 -2.79 -4.35
C LEU A 153 12.05 -2.47 -5.74
N ARG A 154 11.87 -1.25 -6.24
CA ARG A 154 12.47 -0.80 -7.51
C ARG A 154 13.98 -0.94 -7.51
N SER A 155 14.64 -0.72 -6.38
CA SER A 155 16.10 -0.82 -6.25
C SER A 155 16.62 -2.24 -6.50
N PHE A 156 15.83 -3.29 -6.24
CA PHE A 156 16.18 -4.67 -6.61
C PHE A 156 16.15 -4.90 -8.13
N LEU A 157 15.34 -4.14 -8.86
CA LEU A 157 15.12 -4.30 -10.30
C LEU A 157 16.13 -3.49 -11.14
N THR A 158 16.87 -2.58 -10.51
CA THR A 158 17.79 -1.68 -11.19
C THR A 158 19.12 -2.41 -11.45
N PRO A 159 19.54 -2.61 -12.72
CA PRO A 159 20.84 -3.22 -13.02
C PRO A 159 21.99 -2.38 -12.47
N ALA A 160 23.01 -3.01 -11.90
CA ALA A 160 24.18 -2.32 -11.34
C ALA A 160 24.90 -1.40 -12.36
N ALA A 161 24.84 -1.72 -13.64
CA ALA A 161 25.43 -0.92 -14.73
C ALA A 161 24.72 0.43 -14.94
N SER A 162 23.41 0.53 -14.67
CA SER A 162 22.65 1.77 -14.85
C SER A 162 22.90 2.80 -13.74
N VAL A 163 23.27 2.34 -12.56
CA VAL A 163 23.64 3.23 -11.43
C VAL A 163 24.95 3.96 -11.72
N ASN A 164 25.94 3.28 -12.28
CA ASN A 164 27.23 3.88 -12.63
C ASN A 164 27.14 4.92 -13.77
N SER A 165 26.24 4.72 -14.72
CA SER A 165 26.01 5.67 -15.83
C SER A 165 25.36 6.98 -15.33
N ALA A 166 24.38 6.90 -14.43
CA ALA A 166 23.70 8.07 -13.87
C ALA A 166 24.65 8.91 -12.99
N LEU A 167 25.50 8.27 -12.19
CA LEU A 167 26.50 8.97 -11.35
C LEU A 167 27.57 9.65 -12.21
N HIS A 168 27.95 9.07 -13.34
CA HIS A 168 28.94 9.66 -14.26
C HIS A 168 28.40 10.91 -14.97
N THR A 169 27.12 10.91 -15.35
CA THR A 169 26.44 12.07 -15.96
C THR A 169 26.30 13.22 -14.96
N GLN A 170 25.91 12.95 -13.71
CA GLN A 170 25.82 13.99 -12.67
C GLN A 170 27.18 14.62 -12.32
N ALA A 171 28.26 13.82 -12.36
CA ALA A 171 29.60 14.33 -12.10
C ALA A 171 30.12 15.26 -13.22
N LEU A 172 29.69 15.06 -14.45
CA LEU A 172 30.03 15.90 -15.60
C LEU A 172 29.23 17.21 -15.62
N ASP A 173 27.96 17.19 -15.21
CA ASP A 173 27.11 18.39 -15.12
C ASP A 173 27.49 19.31 -13.94
N SER A 174 28.13 18.77 -12.90
CA SER A 174 28.61 19.56 -11.75
C SER A 174 30.03 20.17 -11.95
N ALA A 175 30.70 19.85 -13.05
CA ALA A 175 32.06 20.31 -13.38
C ALA A 175 32.09 21.44 -14.45
N ASN A 176 30.93 21.89 -14.93
CA ASN A 176 30.73 23.02 -15.83
C ASN A 176 29.98 24.16 -15.11
#